data_3d6f7d92ffd4745c2f24a943fa42ab59
#
_entry.id   3d6f7d92ffd4745c2f24a943fa42ab59
#
_cell.length_a   1.000
_cell.length_b   1.000
_cell.length_c   1.000
_cell.angle_alpha   90.00
_cell.angle_beta   90.00
_cell.angle_gamma   90.00
#
_symmetry.space_group_name_H-M   'P 1'
#
loop_
_entity.id
_entity.type
_entity.pdbx_description
1 polymer ?
#
loop_
_entity_poly.entity_id
_entity_poly.type
_entity_poly.pdbx_seq_one_letter_code
_entity_poly.pdbx_strand_id
1 'polypeptide(L)' 'MKTKKYRKKPVIIEAYRTDKEVVIHTLEGDLTAQPGDYIITGIAGERYPCRADIFEETYEEVKEDYLTGDASRYSKE' A
#
# COMPACT_ATOMS: atom_id res chain seq x y z
N MET A 1 0.52 28.56 16.06
CA MET A 1 1.27 27.37 15.70
C MET A 1 1.81 27.47 14.30
N LYS A 2 2.97 26.91 14.11
CA LYS A 2 3.55 26.90 12.78
C LYS A 2 3.29 25.56 12.12
N THR A 3 3.03 25.60 10.83
CA THR A 3 2.93 24.40 10.04
C THR A 3 4.19 24.24 9.21
N LYS A 4 4.51 23.00 8.90
CA LYS A 4 5.63 22.68 8.03
C LYS A 4 5.12 21.79 6.93
N LYS A 5 5.82 21.79 5.84
CA LYS A 5 5.47 20.91 4.74
C LYS A 5 6.23 19.59 4.88
N TYR A 6 5.53 18.53 4.61
CA TYR A 6 6.12 17.19 4.70
C TYR A 6 5.85 16.44 3.41
N ARG A 7 6.78 15.59 3.04
CA ARG A 7 6.64 14.71 1.91
C ARG A 7 6.66 13.28 2.40
N LYS A 8 5.73 12.47 1.93
CA LYS A 8 5.73 11.08 2.27
C LYS A 8 6.97 10.41 1.69
N LYS A 9 7.68 9.69 2.53
CA LYS A 9 8.84 8.97 2.06
C LYS A 9 8.42 7.81 1.20
N PRO A 10 9.17 7.50 0.14
CA PRO A 10 8.85 6.31 -0.65
C PRO A 10 9.15 5.06 0.18
N VAL A 11 8.11 4.28 0.42
CA VAL A 11 8.23 3.02 1.15
C VAL A 11 7.48 1.97 0.34
N ILE A 12 7.92 0.73 0.49
CA ILE A 12 7.28 -0.39 -0.17
C ILE A 12 6.35 -1.03 0.83
N ILE A 13 5.10 -1.18 0.44
CA ILE A 13 4.08 -1.83 1.27
C ILE A 13 3.53 -3.00 0.48
N GLU A 14 2.77 -3.83 1.15
CA GLU A 14 2.09 -4.94 0.50
C GLU A 14 0.62 -4.65 0.48
N ALA A 15 -0.04 -5.07 -0.59
CA ALA A 15 -1.46 -4.85 -0.72
C ALA A 15 -2.07 -5.88 -1.63
N TYR A 16 -3.34 -6.16 -1.41
CA TYR A 16 -4.10 -6.96 -2.34
C TYR A 16 -5.50 -6.40 -2.43
N ARG A 17 -6.15 -6.64 -3.57
CA ARG A 17 -7.51 -6.19 -3.78
C ARG A 17 -8.45 -7.32 -3.37
N THR A 18 -9.38 -7.01 -2.49
CA THR A 18 -10.31 -8.03 -2.03
C THR A 18 -11.56 -8.06 -2.91
N ASP A 19 -12.08 -9.25 -3.15
CA ASP A 19 -13.34 -9.40 -3.87
C ASP A 19 -14.51 -9.66 -2.96
N LYS A 20 -14.30 -9.52 -1.65
CA LYS A 20 -15.37 -9.73 -0.67
C LYS A 20 -15.18 -8.77 0.48
N GLU A 21 -16.23 -8.66 1.30
CA GLU A 21 -16.15 -7.83 2.49
C GLU A 21 -15.23 -8.49 3.52
N VAL A 22 -14.31 -7.69 4.10
CA VAL A 22 -13.36 -8.18 5.08
C VAL A 22 -13.33 -7.19 6.25
N VAL A 23 -13.42 -7.73 7.45
CA VAL A 23 -13.29 -6.92 8.65
C VAL A 23 -11.84 -7.02 9.12
N ILE A 24 -11.23 -5.85 9.32
CA ILE A 24 -9.85 -5.76 9.76
C ILE A 24 -9.85 -5.24 11.19
N HIS A 25 -9.26 -6.00 12.10
CA HIS A 25 -9.21 -5.62 13.49
C HIS A 25 -7.96 -4.81 13.75
N THR A 26 -8.12 -3.60 14.29
CA THR A 26 -7.01 -2.73 14.60
C THR A 26 -7.09 -2.31 16.05
N LEU A 27 -6.02 -1.72 16.54
CA LEU A 27 -5.99 -1.25 17.92
C LEU A 27 -7.01 -0.14 18.17
N GLU A 28 -7.41 0.56 17.10
CA GLU A 28 -8.37 1.65 17.23
C GLU A 28 -9.79 1.23 16.89
N GLY A 29 -10.01 -0.06 16.68
CA GLY A 29 -11.33 -0.57 16.34
C GLY A 29 -11.31 -1.32 15.04
N ASP A 30 -12.50 -1.78 14.65
CA ASP A 30 -12.62 -2.57 13.44
C ASP A 30 -12.86 -1.68 12.25
N LEU A 31 -12.19 -2.01 11.15
CA LEU A 31 -12.39 -1.35 9.87
C LEU A 31 -12.90 -2.38 8.88
N THR A 32 -13.78 -1.96 7.98
CA THR A 32 -14.37 -2.87 7.01
C THR A 32 -13.93 -2.50 5.61
N ALA A 33 -13.36 -3.46 4.90
CA ALA A 33 -13.07 -3.33 3.48
C ALA A 33 -14.24 -3.87 2.70
N GLN A 34 -14.64 -3.15 1.66
CA GLN A 34 -15.71 -3.59 0.78
C GLN A 34 -15.13 -4.29 -0.44
N PRO A 35 -15.93 -5.10 -1.14
CA PRO A 35 -15.42 -5.72 -2.37
C PRO A 35 -14.88 -4.66 -3.32
N GLY A 36 -13.70 -4.89 -3.84
CA GLY A 36 -13.03 -3.96 -4.71
C GLY A 36 -12.03 -3.06 -4.01
N ASP A 37 -12.08 -3.00 -2.69
CA ASP A 37 -11.09 -2.22 -1.94
C ASP A 37 -9.76 -2.95 -1.90
N TYR A 38 -8.70 -2.19 -1.67
CA TYR A 38 -7.40 -2.77 -1.37
C TYR A 38 -7.21 -2.88 0.13
N ILE A 39 -6.55 -3.94 0.54
CA ILE A 39 -6.14 -4.11 1.94
C ILE A 39 -4.63 -3.96 1.96
N ILE A 40 -4.17 -2.94 2.69
CA ILE A 40 -2.76 -2.56 2.72
C ILE A 40 -2.15 -3.06 4.02
N THR A 41 -0.96 -3.64 3.92
CA THR A 41 -0.14 -3.95 5.07
C THR A 41 1.04 -2.99 5.05
N GLY A 42 1.12 -2.13 6.06
CA GLY A 42 2.17 -1.14 6.15
C GLY A 42 3.46 -1.71 6.67
N ILE A 43 4.47 -0.87 6.76
CA ILE A 43 5.82 -1.33 7.11
C ILE A 43 5.91 -1.82 8.54
N ALA A 44 5.02 -1.37 9.41
CA ALA A 44 4.98 -1.84 10.80
C ALA A 44 4.02 -3.00 10.99
N GLY A 45 3.50 -3.55 9.91
CA GLY A 45 2.56 -4.66 9.99
C GLY A 45 1.12 -4.25 10.18
N GLU A 46 0.85 -2.96 10.27
CA GLU A 46 -0.53 -2.49 10.43
C GLU A 46 -1.30 -2.73 9.13
N ARG A 47 -2.60 -2.99 9.27
CA ARG A 47 -3.44 -3.29 8.12
C ARG A 47 -4.61 -2.33 8.08
N TYR A 48 -5.01 -1.93 6.89
CA TYR A 48 -6.13 -1.01 6.74
C TYR A 48 -6.67 -1.09 5.31
N PRO A 49 -7.95 -0.73 5.12
CA PRO A 49 -8.55 -0.74 3.79
C PRO A 49 -8.30 0.57 3.07
N CYS A 50 -8.33 0.53 1.75
CA CYS A 50 -8.18 1.71 0.93
C CYS A 50 -9.03 1.55 -0.32
N ARG A 51 -9.79 2.57 -0.68
CA ARG A 51 -10.58 2.54 -1.89
C ARG A 51 -9.69 2.39 -3.09
N ALA A 52 -10.18 1.64 -4.08
CA ALA A 52 -9.36 1.35 -5.26
C ALA A 52 -8.94 2.61 -6.01
N ASP A 53 -9.87 3.57 -6.16
CA ASP A 53 -9.54 4.78 -6.90
C ASP A 53 -8.44 5.58 -6.20
N ILE A 54 -8.49 5.65 -4.88
CA ILE A 54 -7.46 6.36 -4.11
C ILE A 54 -6.15 5.60 -4.16
N PHE A 55 -6.23 4.27 -4.02
CA PHE A 55 -5.02 3.45 -4.03
C PHE A 55 -4.28 3.60 -5.35
N GLU A 56 -5.00 3.56 -6.46
CA GLU A 56 -4.36 3.60 -7.77
C GLU A 56 -3.76 4.96 -8.08
N GLU A 57 -4.23 6.01 -7.43
CA GLU A 57 -3.62 7.31 -7.58
C GLU A 57 -2.38 7.49 -6.70
N THR A 58 -2.32 6.73 -5.61
CA THR A 58 -1.29 6.93 -4.59
C THR A 58 -0.11 5.97 -4.74
N TYR A 59 -0.37 4.76 -5.23
CA TYR A 59 0.62 3.70 -5.27
C TYR A 59 0.79 3.18 -6.69
N GLU A 60 1.94 2.60 -6.94
CA GLU A 60 2.16 1.88 -8.19
C GLU A 60 2.80 0.55 -7.85
N GLU A 61 2.54 -0.43 -8.68
CA GLU A 61 3.03 -1.77 -8.43
C GLU A 61 4.53 -1.86 -8.70
N VAL A 62 5.23 -2.56 -7.80
CA VAL A 62 6.64 -2.84 -7.99
C VAL A 62 6.76 -4.19 -8.67
N LYS A 63 7.42 -4.24 -9.80
CA LYS A 63 7.59 -5.46 -10.56
C LYS A 63 8.81 -6.18 -10.06
N GLU A 64 8.59 -7.24 -9.29
CA GLU A 64 9.70 -7.90 -8.61
C GLU A 64 10.56 -8.73 -9.54
N ASP A 65 10.00 -9.20 -10.63
CA ASP A 65 10.78 -10.05 -11.51
C ASP A 65 11.95 -9.33 -12.12
N TYR A 66 11.89 -8.03 -12.27
CA TYR A 66 13.02 -7.33 -12.83
C TYR A 66 14.09 -7.03 -11.79
N LEU A 67 13.81 -7.36 -10.56
CA LEU A 67 14.82 -7.18 -9.52
C LEU A 67 15.79 -8.34 -9.48
N THR A 68 15.50 -9.41 -10.14
CA THR A 68 16.36 -10.55 -10.13
C THR A 68 17.41 -10.44 -11.21
N GLY A 69 17.29 -9.60 -11.98
CA GLY A 69 18.27 -9.48 -12.96
C GLY A 69 19.13 -8.32 -12.77
N ASP A 70 18.71 -8.37 -12.68
CA ASP A 70 19.23 -7.68 -12.87
C ASP A 70 19.25 -6.61 -12.39
N ALA A 71 19.20 -6.53 -12.01
CA ALA A 71 19.09 -5.76 -11.51
C ALA A 71 19.64 -4.85 -11.87
N SER A 72 19.55 -4.99 -12.44
CA SER A 72 19.87 -4.48 -12.71
C SER A 72 19.75 -3.65 -13.08
N ARG A 73 19.52 -3.45 -13.17
CA ARG A 73 19.20 -2.82 -13.39
C ARG A 73 19.13 -1.77 -13.11
N TYR A 74 18.92 -1.50 -12.66
CA TYR A 74 18.62 -0.85 -12.33
C TYR A 74 19.17 -0.10 -12.51
N SER A 75 19.25 -0.21 -12.85
CA SER A 75 19.45 0.11 -13.21
C SER A 75 19.70 0.45 -13.78
N LYS A 76 19.60 0.69 -14.13
CA LYS A 76 19.54 0.77 -14.80
C LYS A 76 19.35 1.16 -15.16
N GLU A 77 19.11 1.18 -15.13
CA GLU A 77 18.65 1.14 -15.50
C GLU A 77 18.53 1.35 -15.64
#